data_6c107729368dec37a7539858906bb987
#
_entry.id   6c107729368dec37a7539858906bb987
#
_cell.length_a   1.000
_cell.length_b   1.000
_cell.length_c   1.000
_cell.angle_alpha   90.00
_cell.angle_beta   90.00
_cell.angle_gamma   90.00
#
_symmetry.space_group_name_H-M   'P 1'
#
loop_
_entity.id
_entity.type
_entity.pdbx_description
1 polymer ?
#
loop_
_entity_poly.entity_id
_entity_poly.type
_entity_poly.pdbx_seq_one_letter_code
_entity_poly.pdbx_strand_id
1 'polypeptide(L)'
;MTEPIRDPELEGFLALLGVQRAPRTVDAYRRDLTAIVAWLGRRLATLTTDDLERYLADLRAEGRSPATIARKTAAVRSFFRHQVLLGSREDNPAAALQLPRRTRRLPRTLSPAEAERLVEAAAGTTPRALRDHALVELLYGAGLRVGEAVGLERGSVDLDERLVRCTGKGGKERVVPIGRRAAEALRRYLARGRPYLDRRHRAELFLNAQGGPLSRAGAFLILKRLAEKAGLEPERVHPHLLRHSFATHLLEGGADLRSVQEMLGHADLATTEIYTHVSDRRRREVYFSAHPHARRRQVSGVRPTGENKDA
;
A
#
# COMPACT_ATOMS: atom_id res chain seq x y z
N MET A 1 1.06 39.12 8.09
CA MET A 1 0.36 37.83 8.00
C MET A 1 -0.92 38.10 7.22
N THR A 2 -0.97 37.68 5.95
CA THR A 2 -2.17 37.81 5.10
C THR A 2 -3.21 36.81 5.58
N GLU A 3 -4.42 37.26 5.89
CA GLU A 3 -5.56 36.36 6.20
C GLU A 3 -5.71 35.29 5.13
N PRO A 4 -6.01 34.06 5.51
CA PRO A 4 -6.24 33.00 4.53
C PRO A 4 -7.46 33.38 3.66
N ILE A 5 -7.27 33.36 2.37
CA ILE A 5 -8.34 33.68 1.39
C ILE A 5 -9.47 32.65 1.59
N ARG A 6 -10.65 33.14 2.00
CA ARG A 6 -11.85 32.30 2.02
C ARG A 6 -12.33 32.09 0.60
N ASP A 7 -12.44 30.84 0.21
CA ASP A 7 -12.92 30.40 -1.10
C ASP A 7 -14.20 29.55 -0.92
N PRO A 8 -15.39 30.18 -0.94
CA PRO A 8 -16.65 29.46 -0.71
C PRO A 8 -16.93 28.39 -1.77
N GLU A 9 -16.50 28.62 -3.01
CA GLU A 9 -16.67 27.67 -4.10
C GLU A 9 -15.82 26.40 -3.87
N LEU A 10 -14.63 26.57 -3.32
CA LEU A 10 -13.77 25.47 -2.92
C LEU A 10 -14.40 24.66 -1.78
N GLU A 11 -14.92 25.32 -0.75
CA GLU A 11 -15.54 24.63 0.39
C GLU A 11 -16.81 23.88 -0.04
N GLY A 12 -17.65 24.47 -0.90
CA GLY A 12 -18.82 23.81 -1.48
C GLY A 12 -18.44 22.56 -2.29
N PHE A 13 -17.42 22.66 -3.13
CA PHE A 13 -16.89 21.52 -3.89
C PHE A 13 -16.36 20.41 -2.97
N LEU A 14 -15.60 20.76 -1.92
CA LEU A 14 -15.05 19.78 -0.99
C LEU A 14 -16.14 19.09 -0.14
N ALA A 15 -17.19 19.81 0.23
CA ALA A 15 -18.34 19.24 0.92
C ALA A 15 -19.05 18.19 0.06
N LEU A 16 -19.34 18.51 -1.21
CA LEU A 16 -19.94 17.56 -2.14
C LEU A 16 -19.03 16.36 -2.43
N LEU A 17 -17.73 16.61 -2.61
CA LEU A 17 -16.75 15.55 -2.81
C LEU A 17 -16.71 14.58 -1.60
N GLY A 18 -16.96 15.10 -0.39
CA GLY A 18 -17.02 14.32 0.85
C GLY A 18 -18.14 13.29 0.86
N VAL A 19 -19.25 13.56 0.19
CA VAL A 19 -20.36 12.60 0.04
C VAL A 19 -20.00 11.45 -0.92
N GLN A 20 -19.16 11.71 -1.92
CA GLN A 20 -18.87 10.76 -3.00
C GLN A 20 -17.52 10.03 -2.86
N ARG A 21 -16.60 10.56 -2.05
CA ARG A 21 -15.21 10.10 -1.99
C ARG A 21 -14.76 9.83 -0.56
N ALA A 22 -13.77 8.95 -0.43
CA ALA A 22 -13.15 8.69 0.87
C ALA A 22 -12.52 9.96 1.47
N PRO A 23 -12.56 10.16 2.81
CA PRO A 23 -12.03 11.35 3.50
C PRO A 23 -10.61 11.75 3.07
N ARG A 24 -9.73 10.78 2.87
CA ARG A 24 -8.34 11.03 2.40
C ARG A 24 -8.25 11.62 1.01
N THR A 25 -9.19 11.31 0.13
CA THR A 25 -9.25 11.91 -1.21
C THR A 25 -9.65 13.37 -1.09
N VAL A 26 -10.61 13.66 -0.23
CA VAL A 26 -11.05 15.03 0.09
C VAL A 26 -9.90 15.84 0.67
N ASP A 27 -9.18 15.29 1.66
CA ASP A 27 -8.01 15.94 2.28
C ASP A 27 -6.87 16.19 1.28
N ALA A 28 -6.66 15.27 0.34
CA ALA A 28 -5.66 15.45 -0.71
C ALA A 28 -6.07 16.58 -1.66
N TYR A 29 -7.34 16.63 -2.07
CA TYR A 29 -7.87 17.69 -2.93
C TYR A 29 -7.87 19.03 -2.22
N ARG A 30 -8.29 19.09 -0.96
CA ARG A 30 -8.21 20.29 -0.12
C ARG A 30 -6.79 20.86 -0.13
N ARG A 31 -5.80 20.07 0.24
CA ARG A 31 -4.39 20.50 0.26
C ARG A 31 -3.91 20.98 -1.09
N ASP A 32 -4.27 20.29 -2.17
CA ASP A 32 -3.83 20.66 -3.52
C ASP A 32 -4.44 21.96 -3.99
N LEU A 33 -5.75 22.14 -3.80
CA LEU A 33 -6.48 23.32 -4.24
C LEU A 33 -6.16 24.55 -3.35
N THR A 34 -6.05 24.37 -2.03
CA THR A 34 -5.62 25.47 -1.12
C THR A 34 -4.20 25.95 -1.45
N ALA A 35 -3.30 25.03 -1.86
CA ALA A 35 -1.95 25.43 -2.28
C ALA A 35 -1.97 26.32 -3.54
N ILE A 36 -2.92 26.11 -4.47
CA ILE A 36 -3.09 26.97 -5.66
C ILE A 36 -3.63 28.33 -5.25
N VAL A 37 -4.66 28.36 -4.39
CA VAL A 37 -5.22 29.62 -3.87
C VAL A 37 -4.12 30.46 -3.18
N ALA A 38 -3.30 29.81 -2.35
CA ALA A 38 -2.18 30.49 -1.66
C ALA A 38 -1.12 31.02 -2.64
N TRP A 39 -0.80 30.26 -3.71
CA TRP A 39 0.17 30.69 -4.71
C TRP A 39 -0.35 31.88 -5.53
N LEU A 40 -1.61 31.92 -5.87
CA LEU A 40 -2.23 32.95 -6.70
C LEU A 40 -2.64 34.22 -5.96
N GLY A 41 -2.87 34.11 -4.66
CA GLY A 41 -3.38 35.23 -3.85
C GLY A 41 -4.82 35.66 -4.20
N ARG A 42 -5.61 34.78 -4.89
CA ARG A 42 -7.02 35.04 -5.26
C ARG A 42 -7.83 33.74 -5.31
N ARG A 43 -9.17 33.88 -5.41
CA ARG A 43 -10.09 32.73 -5.40
C ARG A 43 -9.88 31.82 -6.61
N LEU A 44 -10.07 30.53 -6.39
CA LEU A 44 -9.84 29.48 -7.38
C LEU A 44 -10.74 29.64 -8.61
N ALA A 45 -12.00 30.05 -8.39
CA ALA A 45 -12.96 30.25 -9.49
C ALA A 45 -12.55 31.34 -10.50
N THR A 46 -11.62 32.24 -10.15
CA THR A 46 -11.16 33.33 -11.04
C THR A 46 -9.99 32.92 -11.94
N LEU A 47 -9.48 31.69 -11.81
CA LEU A 47 -8.31 31.22 -12.54
C LEU A 47 -8.56 31.09 -14.05
N THR A 48 -7.53 31.47 -14.80
CA THR A 48 -7.42 31.27 -16.25
C THR A 48 -6.54 30.06 -16.57
N THR A 49 -6.53 29.63 -17.81
CA THR A 49 -5.61 28.61 -18.31
C THR A 49 -4.15 29.03 -18.11
N ASP A 50 -3.82 30.29 -18.42
CA ASP A 50 -2.47 30.85 -18.29
C ASP A 50 -1.98 30.84 -16.84
N ASP A 51 -2.86 31.15 -15.87
CA ASP A 51 -2.52 31.06 -14.45
C ASP A 51 -2.14 29.62 -14.05
N LEU A 52 -2.91 28.67 -14.55
CA LEU A 52 -2.68 27.25 -14.27
C LEU A 52 -1.38 26.75 -14.93
N GLU A 53 -1.10 27.20 -16.15
CA GLU A 53 0.15 26.85 -16.84
C GLU A 53 1.37 27.41 -16.11
N ARG A 54 1.30 28.67 -15.65
CA ARG A 54 2.35 29.30 -14.81
C ARG A 54 2.56 28.52 -13.52
N TYR A 55 1.48 28.19 -12.81
CA TYR A 55 1.57 27.37 -11.59
C TYR A 55 2.23 26.02 -11.84
N LEU A 56 1.88 25.33 -12.94
CA LEU A 56 2.48 24.06 -13.29
C LEU A 56 3.95 24.21 -13.73
N ALA A 57 4.33 25.34 -14.32
CA ALA A 57 5.70 25.63 -14.67
C ALA A 57 6.56 25.85 -13.39
N ASP A 58 6.04 26.58 -12.40
CA ASP A 58 6.70 26.78 -11.12
C ASP A 58 6.90 25.47 -10.35
N LEU A 59 5.88 24.60 -10.34
CA LEU A 59 6.01 23.27 -9.73
C LEU A 59 7.10 22.41 -10.39
N ARG A 60 7.30 22.56 -11.72
CA ARG A 60 8.39 21.89 -12.43
C ARG A 60 9.74 22.49 -12.07
N ALA A 61 9.84 23.82 -11.98
CA ALA A 61 11.05 24.53 -11.55
C ALA A 61 11.45 24.18 -10.11
N GLU A 62 10.47 23.97 -9.21
CA GLU A 62 10.69 23.47 -7.87
C GLU A 62 11.10 21.99 -7.80
N GLY A 63 11.20 21.29 -8.93
CA GLY A 63 11.55 19.86 -8.98
C GLY A 63 10.46 18.93 -8.48
N ARG A 64 9.20 19.34 -8.45
CA ARG A 64 8.08 18.47 -8.04
C ARG A 64 7.94 17.29 -8.99
N SER A 65 7.66 16.12 -8.42
CA SER A 65 7.54 14.91 -9.22
C SER A 65 6.38 14.97 -10.24
N PRO A 66 6.51 14.34 -11.42
CA PRO A 66 5.43 14.25 -12.42
C PRO A 66 4.12 13.72 -11.84
N ALA A 67 4.19 12.80 -10.88
CA ALA A 67 3.02 12.24 -10.19
C ALA A 67 2.30 13.30 -9.32
N THR A 68 3.06 14.15 -8.64
CA THR A 68 2.53 15.28 -7.85
C THR A 68 1.84 16.29 -8.75
N ILE A 69 2.47 16.66 -9.86
CA ILE A 69 1.89 17.60 -10.85
C ILE A 69 0.60 17.03 -11.43
N ALA A 70 0.62 15.75 -11.86
CA ALA A 70 -0.57 15.09 -12.40
C ALA A 70 -1.73 15.04 -11.39
N ARG A 71 -1.45 14.78 -10.10
CA ARG A 71 -2.48 14.76 -9.04
C ARG A 71 -3.08 16.14 -8.82
N LYS A 72 -2.24 17.18 -8.74
CA LYS A 72 -2.70 18.58 -8.60
C LYS A 72 -3.56 19.01 -9.80
N THR A 73 -3.12 18.70 -11.01
CA THR A 73 -3.90 18.96 -12.24
C THR A 73 -5.24 18.23 -12.22
N ALA A 74 -5.29 16.98 -11.75
CA ALA A 74 -6.55 16.24 -11.64
C ALA A 74 -7.51 16.87 -10.63
N ALA A 75 -7.01 17.38 -9.49
CA ALA A 75 -7.82 18.10 -8.51
C ALA A 75 -8.45 19.37 -9.12
N VAL A 76 -7.63 20.18 -9.82
CA VAL A 76 -8.08 21.40 -10.50
C VAL A 76 -9.13 21.09 -11.57
N ARG A 77 -8.88 20.12 -12.44
CA ARG A 77 -9.85 19.68 -13.45
C ARG A 77 -11.18 19.25 -12.84
N SER A 78 -11.12 18.55 -11.71
CA SER A 78 -12.33 18.10 -11.02
C SER A 78 -13.11 19.27 -10.45
N PHE A 79 -12.43 20.26 -9.86
CA PHE A 79 -13.04 21.47 -9.35
C PHE A 79 -13.75 22.25 -10.48
N PHE A 80 -13.06 22.58 -11.57
CA PHE A 80 -13.64 23.34 -12.67
C PHE A 80 -14.76 22.60 -13.41
N ARG A 81 -14.65 21.27 -13.55
CA ARG A 81 -15.76 20.46 -14.06
C ARG A 81 -17.00 20.61 -13.19
N HIS A 82 -16.83 20.67 -11.88
CA HIS A 82 -17.94 20.91 -10.97
C HIS A 82 -18.52 22.31 -11.14
N GLN A 83 -17.71 23.36 -11.31
CA GLN A 83 -18.17 24.71 -11.56
C GLN A 83 -18.99 24.81 -12.86
N VAL A 84 -18.55 24.13 -13.92
CA VAL A 84 -19.30 24.06 -15.18
C VAL A 84 -20.64 23.33 -15.00
N LEU A 85 -20.66 22.23 -14.25
CA LEU A 85 -21.88 21.47 -13.94
C LEU A 85 -22.91 22.28 -13.14
N LEU A 86 -22.45 23.20 -12.28
CA LEU A 86 -23.30 24.10 -11.53
C LEU A 86 -23.76 25.35 -12.35
N GLY A 87 -23.28 25.52 -13.58
CA GLY A 87 -23.52 26.71 -14.37
C GLY A 87 -22.79 27.96 -13.85
N SER A 88 -21.88 27.81 -12.88
CA SER A 88 -21.08 28.93 -12.33
C SER A 88 -19.96 29.38 -13.27
N ARG A 89 -19.63 28.56 -14.28
CA ARG A 89 -18.70 28.86 -15.37
C ARG A 89 -19.16 28.17 -16.67
N GLU A 90 -18.83 28.79 -17.78
CA GLU A 90 -19.10 28.24 -19.13
C GLU A 90 -17.96 27.28 -19.57
N ASP A 91 -16.73 27.49 -19.09
CA ASP A 91 -15.53 26.76 -19.51
C ASP A 91 -14.81 26.05 -18.35
N ASN A 92 -13.96 25.11 -18.69
CA ASN A 92 -13.02 24.49 -17.78
C ASN A 92 -11.58 24.87 -18.16
N PRO A 93 -10.97 25.86 -17.51
CA PRO A 93 -9.61 26.33 -17.85
C PRO A 93 -8.53 25.26 -17.69
N ALA A 94 -8.81 24.20 -16.96
CA ALA A 94 -7.88 23.07 -16.78
C ALA A 94 -8.07 21.97 -17.83
N ALA A 95 -9.04 22.08 -18.75
CA ALA A 95 -9.33 21.01 -19.71
C ALA A 95 -8.16 20.75 -20.67
N ALA A 96 -7.56 21.83 -21.19
CA ALA A 96 -6.47 21.78 -22.17
C ALA A 96 -5.07 21.54 -21.56
N LEU A 97 -4.92 21.60 -20.23
CA LEU A 97 -3.62 21.45 -19.59
C LEU A 97 -2.93 20.13 -19.96
N GLN A 98 -1.72 20.20 -20.47
CA GLN A 98 -0.95 19.01 -20.79
C GLN A 98 -0.37 18.39 -19.51
N LEU A 99 -0.72 17.13 -19.26
CA LEU A 99 -0.09 16.35 -18.21
C LEU A 99 1.33 15.97 -18.63
N PRO A 100 2.30 16.01 -17.71
CA PRO A 100 3.61 15.44 -17.98
C PRO A 100 3.44 13.99 -18.46
N ARG A 101 4.07 13.63 -19.56
CA ARG A 101 4.12 12.23 -20.01
C ARG A 101 4.71 11.40 -18.87
N ARG A 102 3.94 10.49 -18.33
CA ARG A 102 4.46 9.50 -17.40
C ARG A 102 5.47 8.66 -18.17
N THR A 103 6.75 8.86 -17.92
CA THR A 103 7.74 7.84 -18.26
C THR A 103 7.33 6.61 -17.47
N ARG A 104 6.79 5.61 -18.17
CA ARG A 104 6.57 4.27 -17.62
C ARG A 104 7.95 3.68 -17.31
N ARG A 105 8.53 4.06 -16.17
CA ARG A 105 9.53 3.18 -15.57
C ARG A 105 8.76 1.94 -15.17
N LEU A 106 9.09 0.81 -15.79
CA LEU A 106 8.61 -0.49 -15.31
C LEU A 106 8.88 -0.52 -13.81
N PRO A 107 7.86 -0.76 -12.97
CA PRO A 107 8.06 -0.81 -11.53
C PRO A 107 9.08 -1.91 -11.28
N ARG A 108 10.26 -1.56 -10.78
CA ARG A 108 11.28 -2.54 -10.41
C ARG A 108 10.79 -3.21 -9.13
N THR A 109 10.34 -4.45 -9.23
CA THR A 109 10.07 -5.32 -8.07
C THR A 109 11.39 -5.64 -7.36
N LEU A 110 11.30 -6.05 -6.11
CA LEU A 110 12.42 -6.76 -5.47
C LEU A 110 12.56 -8.12 -6.15
N SER A 111 13.76 -8.56 -6.41
CA SER A 111 14.00 -9.96 -6.72
C SER A 111 13.70 -10.85 -5.50
N PRO A 112 13.43 -12.16 -5.67
CA PRO A 112 13.26 -13.06 -4.52
C PRO A 112 14.41 -13.01 -3.52
N ALA A 113 15.66 -12.87 -3.99
CA ALA A 113 16.84 -12.72 -3.14
C ALA A 113 16.86 -11.39 -2.36
N GLU A 114 16.47 -10.28 -2.99
CA GLU A 114 16.36 -8.99 -2.31
C GLU A 114 15.24 -9.01 -1.25
N ALA A 115 14.09 -9.63 -1.56
CA ALA A 115 13.01 -9.79 -0.61
C ALA A 115 13.41 -10.67 0.58
N GLU A 116 14.15 -11.76 0.34
CA GLU A 116 14.71 -12.61 1.39
C GLU A 116 15.65 -11.82 2.31
N ARG A 117 16.64 -11.09 1.76
CA ARG A 117 17.53 -10.23 2.55
C ARG A 117 16.79 -9.20 3.40
N LEU A 118 15.72 -8.60 2.84
CA LEU A 118 14.90 -7.64 3.59
C LEU A 118 14.21 -8.28 4.79
N VAL A 119 13.67 -9.49 4.62
CA VAL A 119 13.02 -10.27 5.69
C VAL A 119 14.06 -10.71 6.74
N GLU A 120 15.21 -11.22 6.32
CA GLU A 120 16.31 -11.63 7.20
C GLU A 120 16.87 -10.43 7.99
N ALA A 121 16.94 -9.25 7.41
CA ALA A 121 17.33 -8.02 8.09
C ALA A 121 16.43 -7.68 9.29
N ALA A 122 15.17 -8.12 9.27
CA ALA A 122 14.23 -7.97 10.37
C ALA A 122 14.39 -9.02 11.48
N ALA A 123 15.18 -10.06 11.24
CA ALA A 123 15.40 -11.12 12.23
C ALA A 123 16.03 -10.58 13.52
N GLY A 124 15.59 -11.13 14.67
CA GLY A 124 16.07 -10.76 15.99
C GLY A 124 15.13 -11.24 17.09
N THR A 125 15.56 -11.06 18.34
CA THR A 125 14.86 -11.54 19.53
C THR A 125 14.20 -10.43 20.35
N THR A 126 14.54 -9.17 20.09
CA THR A 126 13.93 -8.05 20.80
C THR A 126 12.43 -7.89 20.42
N PRO A 127 11.59 -7.36 21.32
CA PRO A 127 10.17 -7.15 21.03
C PRO A 127 9.92 -6.39 19.74
N ARG A 128 10.75 -5.37 19.44
CA ARG A 128 10.64 -4.58 18.21
C ARG A 128 11.08 -5.39 16.98
N ALA A 129 12.15 -6.17 17.07
CA ALA A 129 12.60 -7.01 15.96
C ALA A 129 11.57 -8.09 15.61
N LEU A 130 10.97 -8.73 16.61
CA LEU A 130 9.89 -9.70 16.40
C LEU A 130 8.67 -9.07 15.73
N ARG A 131 8.29 -7.85 16.12
CA ARG A 131 7.24 -7.06 15.45
C ARG A 131 7.60 -6.75 14.01
N ASP A 132 8.80 -6.26 13.76
CA ASP A 132 9.25 -5.83 12.44
C ASP A 132 9.31 -7.01 11.47
N HIS A 133 9.81 -8.16 11.96
CA HIS A 133 9.82 -9.40 11.18
C HIS A 133 8.42 -9.87 10.79
N ALA A 134 7.48 -9.91 11.75
CA ALA A 134 6.09 -10.28 11.47
C ALA A 134 5.41 -9.30 10.50
N LEU A 135 5.69 -8.00 10.63
CA LEU A 135 5.15 -6.98 9.73
C LEU A 135 5.65 -7.17 8.28
N VAL A 136 6.96 -7.37 8.09
CA VAL A 136 7.55 -7.54 6.75
C VAL A 136 7.07 -8.83 6.10
N GLU A 137 7.00 -9.91 6.86
CA GLU A 137 6.45 -11.19 6.39
C GLU A 137 4.98 -11.05 5.93
N LEU A 138 4.15 -10.26 6.61
CA LEU A 138 2.78 -10.00 6.15
C LEU A 138 2.73 -9.11 4.92
N LEU A 139 3.53 -8.04 4.87
CA LEU A 139 3.54 -7.13 3.73
C LEU A 139 4.01 -7.81 2.45
N TYR A 140 5.04 -8.66 2.54
CA TYR A 140 5.58 -9.39 1.41
C TYR A 140 4.86 -10.73 1.19
N GLY A 141 4.68 -11.54 2.25
CA GLY A 141 4.16 -12.91 2.15
C GLY A 141 2.64 -12.98 1.96
N ALA A 142 1.88 -11.92 2.29
CA ALA A 142 0.43 -11.87 2.07
C ALA A 142 0.00 -10.68 1.18
N GLY A 143 0.94 -9.85 0.75
CA GLY A 143 0.68 -8.71 -0.12
C GLY A 143 -0.30 -7.69 0.45
N LEU A 144 -0.40 -7.54 1.78
CA LEU A 144 -1.31 -6.59 2.40
C LEU A 144 -0.91 -5.14 2.08
N ARG A 145 -1.92 -4.26 1.95
CA ARG A 145 -1.65 -2.82 1.95
C ARG A 145 -1.15 -2.41 3.34
N VAL A 146 -0.21 -1.46 3.42
CA VAL A 146 0.30 -1.00 4.72
C VAL A 146 -0.81 -0.58 5.67
N GLY A 147 -1.86 0.06 5.16
CA GLY A 147 -3.00 0.46 5.97
C GLY A 147 -3.84 -0.70 6.49
N GLU A 148 -3.91 -1.78 5.75
CA GLU A 148 -4.54 -3.02 6.18
C GLU A 148 -3.68 -3.69 7.26
N ALA A 149 -2.38 -3.85 7.01
CA ALA A 149 -1.46 -4.48 7.95
C ALA A 149 -1.41 -3.77 9.32
N VAL A 150 -1.27 -2.43 9.34
CA VAL A 150 -1.22 -1.69 10.62
C VAL A 150 -2.58 -1.57 11.30
N GLY A 151 -3.67 -1.77 10.57
CA GLY A 151 -5.03 -1.78 11.11
C GLY A 151 -5.54 -3.15 11.52
N LEU A 152 -4.73 -4.21 11.41
CA LEU A 152 -5.13 -5.53 11.89
C LEU A 152 -5.29 -5.56 13.40
N GLU A 153 -6.29 -6.27 13.85
CA GLU A 153 -6.49 -6.63 15.26
C GLU A 153 -5.97 -8.05 15.52
N ARG A 154 -5.76 -8.39 16.79
CA ARG A 154 -5.33 -9.74 17.19
C ARG A 154 -6.29 -10.82 16.68
N GLY A 155 -7.60 -10.57 16.81
CA GLY A 155 -8.66 -11.49 16.37
C GLY A 155 -8.80 -11.62 14.85
N SER A 156 -8.10 -10.79 14.09
CA SER A 156 -8.08 -10.87 12.61
C SER A 156 -7.14 -11.95 12.06
N VAL A 157 -6.36 -12.63 12.93
CA VAL A 157 -5.35 -13.61 12.53
C VAL A 157 -5.71 -14.97 13.07
N ASP A 158 -5.92 -15.91 12.16
CA ASP A 158 -6.03 -17.34 12.45
C ASP A 158 -4.71 -18.00 12.07
N LEU A 159 -3.93 -18.36 13.09
CA LEU A 159 -2.60 -18.97 12.89
C LEU A 159 -2.66 -20.46 12.57
N ASP A 160 -3.73 -21.16 12.94
CA ASP A 160 -3.90 -22.59 12.70
C ASP A 160 -4.36 -22.81 11.27
N GLU A 161 -5.35 -22.06 10.83
CA GLU A 161 -5.79 -22.03 9.43
C GLU A 161 -4.85 -21.23 8.52
N ARG A 162 -3.94 -20.46 9.07
CA ARG A 162 -3.01 -19.55 8.37
C ARG A 162 -3.74 -18.57 7.48
N LEU A 163 -4.69 -17.88 8.06
CA LEU A 163 -5.53 -16.89 7.40
C LEU A 163 -5.44 -15.54 8.12
N VAL A 164 -5.54 -14.46 7.37
CA VAL A 164 -5.67 -13.10 7.89
C VAL A 164 -6.92 -12.47 7.27
N ARG A 165 -7.83 -12.00 8.13
CA ARG A 165 -8.98 -11.20 7.72
C ARG A 165 -8.58 -9.73 7.72
N CYS A 166 -8.70 -9.05 6.60
CA CYS A 166 -8.38 -7.64 6.49
C CYS A 166 -9.53 -6.86 5.88
N THR A 167 -9.73 -5.64 6.40
CA THR A 167 -10.75 -4.71 5.93
C THR A 167 -10.14 -3.75 4.92
N GLY A 168 -10.67 -3.75 3.70
CA GLY A 168 -10.22 -2.90 2.59
C GLY A 168 -10.96 -1.57 2.50
N LYS A 169 -10.82 -0.91 1.34
CA LYS A 169 -11.53 0.35 1.05
C LYS A 169 -13.04 0.15 1.05
N GLY A 170 -13.77 1.00 1.74
CA GLY A 170 -15.24 0.93 1.83
C GLY A 170 -15.77 -0.13 2.78
N GLY A 171 -14.95 -0.59 3.75
CA GLY A 171 -15.38 -1.56 4.76
C GLY A 171 -15.48 -3.02 4.25
N LYS A 172 -15.11 -3.28 3.00
CA LYS A 172 -15.15 -4.65 2.45
C LYS A 172 -14.07 -5.52 3.09
N GLU A 173 -14.50 -6.61 3.68
CA GLU A 173 -13.59 -7.60 4.26
C GLU A 173 -13.15 -8.62 3.21
N ARG A 174 -11.92 -9.10 3.37
CA ARG A 174 -11.43 -10.27 2.64
C ARG A 174 -10.50 -11.10 3.52
N VAL A 175 -10.45 -12.38 3.23
CA VAL A 175 -9.53 -13.31 3.86
C VAL A 175 -8.35 -13.57 2.92
N VAL A 176 -7.14 -13.50 3.44
CA VAL A 176 -5.90 -13.69 2.70
C VAL A 176 -5.11 -14.83 3.35
N PRO A 177 -4.68 -15.84 2.60
CA PRO A 177 -3.81 -16.89 3.13
C PRO A 177 -2.42 -16.32 3.46
N ILE A 178 -1.80 -16.85 4.52
CA ILE A 178 -0.43 -16.52 4.90
C ILE A 178 0.45 -17.76 4.87
N GLY A 179 1.69 -17.58 4.43
CA GLY A 179 2.68 -18.65 4.41
C GLY A 179 3.10 -19.07 5.81
N ARG A 180 3.73 -20.27 5.88
CA ARG A 180 4.25 -20.80 7.14
C ARG A 180 5.21 -19.82 7.82
N ARG A 181 6.06 -19.12 7.06
CA ARG A 181 7.03 -18.14 7.59
C ARG A 181 6.33 -16.96 8.27
N ALA A 182 5.30 -16.41 7.64
CA ALA A 182 4.50 -15.32 8.20
C ALA A 182 3.75 -15.78 9.47
N ALA A 183 3.15 -16.97 9.44
CA ALA A 183 2.47 -17.53 10.61
C ALA A 183 3.43 -17.74 11.78
N GLU A 184 4.62 -18.26 11.53
CA GLU A 184 5.66 -18.47 12.56
C GLU A 184 6.18 -17.13 13.12
N ALA A 185 6.43 -16.16 12.25
CA ALA A 185 6.84 -14.82 12.69
C ALA A 185 5.77 -14.15 13.56
N LEU A 186 4.50 -14.31 13.22
CA LEU A 186 3.36 -13.83 14.02
C LEU A 186 3.26 -14.55 15.35
N ARG A 187 3.39 -15.89 15.40
CA ARG A 187 3.41 -16.64 16.67
C ARG A 187 4.49 -16.13 17.59
N ARG A 188 5.71 -15.98 17.10
CA ARG A 188 6.85 -15.46 17.87
C ARG A 188 6.60 -14.05 18.37
N TYR A 189 6.08 -13.17 17.52
CA TYR A 189 5.74 -11.81 17.92
C TYR A 189 4.64 -11.79 18.98
N LEU A 190 3.54 -12.52 18.79
CA LEU A 190 2.42 -12.56 19.73
C LEU A 190 2.83 -13.15 21.09
N ALA A 191 3.66 -14.18 21.10
CA ALA A 191 4.12 -14.84 22.34
C ALA A 191 5.23 -14.09 23.07
N ARG A 192 6.21 -13.51 22.35
CA ARG A 192 7.45 -13.01 22.95
C ARG A 192 7.74 -11.53 22.67
N GLY A 193 7.04 -10.89 21.76
CA GLY A 193 7.28 -9.49 21.39
C GLY A 193 6.17 -8.58 21.87
N ARG A 194 4.96 -8.89 21.46
CA ARG A 194 3.79 -8.05 21.70
C ARG A 194 3.49 -7.82 23.18
N PRO A 195 3.58 -8.81 24.11
CA PRO A 195 3.31 -8.57 25.52
C PRO A 195 4.21 -7.51 26.15
N TYR A 196 5.47 -7.40 25.70
CA TYR A 196 6.40 -6.35 26.17
C TYR A 196 6.13 -4.96 25.59
N LEU A 197 5.41 -4.88 24.48
CA LEU A 197 5.00 -3.63 23.88
C LEU A 197 3.61 -3.19 24.34
N ASP A 198 2.75 -4.13 24.72
CA ASP A 198 1.34 -3.87 25.07
C ASP A 198 1.18 -3.45 26.54
N ARG A 199 1.27 -2.14 26.77
CA ARG A 199 1.08 -1.54 28.10
C ARG A 199 -0.38 -1.19 28.42
N ARG A 200 -1.31 -1.35 27.46
CA ARG A 200 -2.68 -0.82 27.57
C ARG A 200 -3.75 -1.79 27.07
N HIS A 201 -3.44 -3.08 26.96
CA HIS A 201 -4.35 -4.12 26.48
C HIS A 201 -5.05 -3.78 25.16
N ARG A 202 -4.26 -3.34 24.17
CA ARG A 202 -4.73 -2.91 22.87
C ARG A 202 -5.27 -4.07 22.03
N ALA A 203 -6.32 -3.79 21.22
CA ALA A 203 -6.83 -4.75 20.25
C ALA A 203 -5.92 -4.90 19.03
N GLU A 204 -5.21 -3.81 18.66
CA GLU A 204 -4.38 -3.76 17.47
C GLU A 204 -3.24 -4.78 17.54
N LEU A 205 -3.01 -5.45 16.40
CA LEU A 205 -1.97 -6.48 16.29
C LEU A 205 -0.56 -5.86 16.42
N PHE A 206 -0.27 -4.82 15.65
CA PHE A 206 1.04 -4.19 15.63
C PHE A 206 1.09 -2.92 16.47
N LEU A 207 2.00 -2.93 17.44
CA LEU A 207 2.21 -1.82 18.36
C LEU A 207 3.54 -1.11 18.09
N ASN A 208 3.57 0.19 18.35
CA ASN A 208 4.80 0.99 18.32
C ASN A 208 5.61 0.81 19.62
N ALA A 209 6.76 1.49 19.72
CA ALA A 209 7.64 1.38 20.87
C ALA A 209 7.05 1.94 22.18
N GLN A 210 6.05 2.82 22.09
CA GLN A 210 5.34 3.45 23.21
C GLN A 210 4.09 2.65 23.62
N GLY A 211 3.79 1.53 22.97
CA GLY A 211 2.63 0.67 23.25
C GLY A 211 1.33 1.15 22.62
N GLY A 212 1.37 2.15 21.76
CA GLY A 212 0.24 2.56 20.93
C GLY A 212 0.20 1.81 19.59
N PRO A 213 -0.86 1.99 18.78
CA PRO A 213 -0.96 1.41 17.46
C PRO A 213 0.21 1.82 16.56
N LEU A 214 0.71 0.88 15.75
CA LEU A 214 1.73 1.20 14.76
C LEU A 214 1.12 2.04 13.63
N SER A 215 1.66 3.22 13.39
CA SER A 215 1.20 4.08 12.30
C SER A 215 1.78 3.63 10.94
N ARG A 216 1.15 4.07 9.85
CA ARG A 216 1.69 3.88 8.49
C ARG A 216 3.08 4.49 8.33
N ALA A 217 3.27 5.70 8.86
CA ALA A 217 4.59 6.35 8.85
C ALA A 217 5.62 5.53 9.62
N GLY A 218 5.24 4.96 10.78
CA GLY A 218 6.09 4.05 11.53
C GLY A 218 6.47 2.80 10.73
N ALA A 219 5.53 2.19 9.99
CA ALA A 219 5.81 1.06 9.11
C ALA A 219 6.77 1.42 7.97
N PHE A 220 6.63 2.62 7.37
CA PHE A 220 7.59 3.12 6.36
C PHE A 220 9.00 3.29 6.94
N LEU A 221 9.13 3.87 8.13
CA LEU A 221 10.43 4.03 8.79
C LEU A 221 11.09 2.69 9.13
N ILE A 222 10.29 1.70 9.54
CA ILE A 222 10.76 0.33 9.74
C ILE A 222 11.35 -0.24 8.45
N LEU A 223 10.61 -0.13 7.34
CA LEU A 223 11.07 -0.65 6.05
C LEU A 223 12.34 0.02 5.54
N LYS A 224 12.46 1.35 5.69
CA LYS A 224 13.69 2.09 5.32
C LYS A 224 14.90 1.58 6.08
N ARG A 225 14.79 1.49 7.41
CA ARG A 225 15.86 0.98 8.27
C ARG A 225 16.25 -0.47 7.92
N LEU A 226 15.25 -1.32 7.62
CA LEU A 226 15.50 -2.70 7.22
C LEU A 226 16.15 -2.79 5.84
N ALA A 227 15.79 -1.89 4.92
CA ALA A 227 16.43 -1.79 3.61
C ALA A 227 17.92 -1.45 3.74
N GLU A 228 18.27 -0.45 4.55
CA GLU A 228 19.67 -0.11 4.86
C GLU A 228 20.44 -1.32 5.41
N LYS A 229 19.86 -2.01 6.41
CA LYS A 229 20.46 -3.21 7.01
C LYS A 229 20.60 -4.37 6.00
N ALA A 230 19.71 -4.47 5.03
CA ALA A 230 19.72 -5.49 3.96
C ALA A 230 20.66 -5.14 2.80
N GLY A 231 21.33 -3.98 2.82
CA GLY A 231 22.13 -3.48 1.70
C GLY A 231 21.30 -3.16 0.47
N LEU A 232 20.06 -2.68 0.70
CA LEU A 232 19.14 -2.21 -0.35
C LEU A 232 19.02 -0.67 -0.27
N GLU A 233 18.74 -0.04 -1.40
CA GLU A 233 18.47 1.39 -1.46
C GLU A 233 17.19 1.74 -0.68
N PRO A 234 17.24 2.53 0.44
CA PRO A 234 16.09 2.77 1.29
C PRO A 234 14.94 3.47 0.57
N GLU A 235 15.25 4.39 -0.34
CA GLU A 235 14.24 5.13 -1.09
C GLU A 235 13.42 4.24 -2.05
N ARG A 236 13.99 3.13 -2.46
CA ARG A 236 13.33 2.13 -3.31
C ARG A 236 12.37 1.26 -2.51
N VAL A 237 12.68 0.96 -1.23
CA VAL A 237 11.90 0.00 -0.43
C VAL A 237 10.75 0.69 0.28
N HIS A 238 9.53 0.33 -0.12
CA HIS A 238 8.29 0.86 0.46
C HIS A 238 7.17 -0.21 0.39
N PRO A 239 6.08 -0.08 1.17
CA PRO A 239 5.03 -1.11 1.24
C PRO A 239 4.40 -1.48 -0.11
N HIS A 240 4.22 -0.50 -1.01
CA HIS A 240 3.68 -0.78 -2.34
C HIS A 240 4.63 -1.62 -3.19
N LEU A 241 5.96 -1.45 -3.01
CA LEU A 241 6.95 -2.28 -3.69
C LEU A 241 6.86 -3.73 -3.23
N LEU A 242 6.76 -3.98 -1.90
CA LEU A 242 6.62 -5.33 -1.35
C LEU A 242 5.38 -6.02 -1.89
N ARG A 243 4.25 -5.32 -1.89
CA ARG A 243 3.01 -5.84 -2.45
C ARG A 243 3.09 -6.09 -3.96
N HIS A 244 3.79 -5.23 -4.70
CA HIS A 244 4.01 -5.45 -6.13
C HIS A 244 4.93 -6.65 -6.38
N SER A 245 5.99 -6.81 -5.59
CA SER A 245 6.86 -7.99 -5.63
C SER A 245 6.10 -9.28 -5.29
N PHE A 246 5.21 -9.25 -4.29
CA PHE A 246 4.31 -10.36 -3.98
C PHE A 246 3.48 -10.78 -5.21
N ALA A 247 2.82 -9.81 -5.87
CA ALA A 247 2.00 -10.08 -7.05
C ALA A 247 2.83 -10.69 -8.19
N THR A 248 3.98 -10.09 -8.47
CA THR A 248 4.88 -10.54 -9.54
C THR A 248 5.40 -11.95 -9.27
N HIS A 249 5.87 -12.22 -8.05
CA HIS A 249 6.42 -13.55 -7.70
C HIS A 249 5.35 -14.64 -7.68
N LEU A 250 4.08 -14.30 -7.37
CA LEU A 250 2.98 -15.25 -7.54
C LEU A 250 2.76 -15.60 -9.02
N LEU A 251 2.72 -14.60 -9.91
CA LEU A 251 2.53 -14.80 -11.34
C LEU A 251 3.70 -15.58 -11.93
N GLU A 252 4.94 -15.24 -11.61
CA GLU A 252 6.17 -15.96 -12.01
C GLU A 252 6.18 -17.40 -11.45
N GLY A 253 5.57 -17.61 -10.29
CA GLY A 253 5.38 -18.93 -9.68
C GLY A 253 4.24 -19.77 -10.30
N GLY A 254 3.54 -19.22 -11.31
CA GLY A 254 2.47 -19.93 -12.04
C GLY A 254 1.06 -19.66 -11.51
N ALA A 255 0.86 -18.69 -10.61
CA ALA A 255 -0.48 -18.29 -10.20
C ALA A 255 -1.22 -17.60 -11.37
N ASP A 256 -2.50 -17.87 -11.54
CA ASP A 256 -3.32 -17.16 -12.51
C ASP A 256 -3.61 -15.73 -12.06
N LEU A 257 -3.75 -14.81 -13.03
CA LEU A 257 -3.93 -13.38 -12.79
C LEU A 257 -5.17 -13.08 -11.95
N ARG A 258 -6.27 -13.82 -12.15
CA ARG A 258 -7.53 -13.61 -11.44
C ARG A 258 -7.37 -13.92 -9.95
N SER A 259 -6.77 -15.06 -9.61
CA SER A 259 -6.46 -15.43 -8.22
C SER A 259 -5.57 -14.39 -7.54
N VAL A 260 -4.57 -13.85 -8.22
CA VAL A 260 -3.71 -12.79 -7.69
C VAL A 260 -4.49 -11.51 -7.46
N GLN A 261 -5.36 -11.11 -8.39
CA GLN A 261 -6.21 -9.92 -8.24
C GLN A 261 -7.20 -10.05 -7.07
N GLU A 262 -7.80 -11.23 -6.88
CA GLU A 262 -8.69 -11.53 -5.76
C GLU A 262 -7.95 -11.44 -4.42
N MET A 263 -6.77 -12.06 -4.29
CA MET A 263 -5.92 -11.96 -3.09
C MET A 263 -5.55 -10.52 -2.78
N LEU A 264 -5.29 -9.71 -3.80
CA LEU A 264 -4.96 -8.30 -3.64
C LEU A 264 -6.18 -7.41 -3.36
N GLY A 265 -7.41 -7.87 -3.59
CA GLY A 265 -8.63 -7.08 -3.38
C GLY A 265 -8.71 -5.90 -4.34
N HIS A 266 -8.59 -6.16 -5.65
CA HIS A 266 -8.87 -5.17 -6.70
C HIS A 266 -10.39 -5.04 -6.89
N ALA A 267 -10.93 -3.84 -6.61
CA ALA A 267 -12.36 -3.58 -6.55
C ALA A 267 -13.09 -3.54 -7.90
N ASP A 268 -12.36 -3.51 -9.02
CA ASP A 268 -12.93 -3.29 -10.35
C ASP A 268 -13.47 -4.57 -11.03
N LEU A 269 -13.32 -5.72 -10.39
CA LEU A 269 -13.99 -6.96 -10.79
C LEU A 269 -15.07 -7.28 -9.77
N ALA A 270 -16.01 -6.35 -9.61
CA ALA A 270 -17.17 -6.53 -8.74
C ALA A 270 -18.23 -7.36 -9.46
N THR A 271 -18.04 -8.66 -9.48
CA THR A 271 -19.17 -9.57 -9.31
C THR A 271 -19.23 -9.91 -7.82
N THR A 272 -20.34 -9.57 -7.21
CA THR A 272 -20.75 -10.01 -5.87
C THR A 272 -20.98 -11.53 -5.94
N GLU A 273 -19.93 -12.28 -6.22
CA GLU A 273 -19.96 -13.72 -6.02
C GLU A 273 -19.81 -13.96 -4.52
N ILE A 274 -20.85 -14.53 -3.97
CA ILE A 274 -20.94 -15.08 -2.62
C ILE A 274 -19.60 -15.79 -2.35
N TYR A 275 -18.86 -15.32 -1.34
CA TYR A 275 -17.62 -15.95 -0.88
C TYR A 275 -17.93 -17.36 -0.41
N THR A 276 -17.81 -18.33 -1.31
CA THR A 276 -18.00 -19.73 -1.01
C THR A 276 -16.69 -20.33 -0.52
N HIS A 277 -16.76 -21.31 0.37
CA HIS A 277 -15.61 -22.10 0.84
C HIS A 277 -14.74 -22.66 -0.29
N VAL A 278 -15.30 -22.85 -1.46
CA VAL A 278 -14.62 -23.35 -2.67
C VAL A 278 -13.62 -22.30 -3.22
N SER A 279 -13.98 -21.01 -3.22
CA SER A 279 -13.07 -19.94 -3.68
C SER A 279 -11.89 -19.72 -2.74
N ASP A 280 -12.07 -19.94 -1.44
CA ASP A 280 -11.01 -19.85 -0.44
C ASP A 280 -10.00 -21.00 -0.55
N ARG A 281 -10.49 -22.21 -0.80
CA ARG A 281 -9.63 -23.38 -1.00
C ARG A 281 -8.75 -23.20 -2.24
N ARG A 282 -9.32 -22.78 -3.37
CA ARG A 282 -8.56 -22.51 -4.60
C ARG A 282 -7.50 -21.44 -4.43
N ARG A 283 -7.82 -20.31 -3.74
CA ARG A 283 -6.83 -19.26 -3.44
C ARG A 283 -5.69 -19.78 -2.58
N ARG A 284 -5.97 -20.63 -1.60
CA ARG A 284 -4.95 -21.29 -0.77
C ARG A 284 -4.05 -22.18 -1.61
N GLU A 285 -4.61 -23.03 -2.45
CA GLU A 285 -3.86 -23.94 -3.32
C GLU A 285 -2.92 -23.17 -4.26
N VAL A 286 -3.44 -22.15 -4.94
CA VAL A 286 -2.66 -21.26 -5.82
C VAL A 286 -1.55 -20.55 -5.05
N TYR A 287 -1.85 -20.00 -3.87
CA TYR A 287 -0.86 -19.32 -3.04
C TYR A 287 0.26 -20.28 -2.60
N PHE A 288 -0.08 -21.45 -2.06
CA PHE A 288 0.92 -22.39 -1.54
C PHE A 288 1.75 -23.05 -2.65
N SER A 289 1.25 -23.13 -3.86
CA SER A 289 2.01 -23.65 -5.00
C SER A 289 2.95 -22.60 -5.62
N ALA A 290 2.59 -21.33 -5.59
CA ALA A 290 3.25 -20.28 -6.35
C ALA A 290 4.19 -19.37 -5.55
N HIS A 291 3.85 -18.99 -4.31
CA HIS A 291 4.62 -17.96 -3.57
C HIS A 291 5.92 -18.52 -2.95
N PRO A 292 7.08 -17.83 -3.08
CA PRO A 292 8.37 -18.31 -2.54
C PRO A 292 8.34 -18.62 -1.04
N HIS A 293 7.71 -17.76 -0.22
CA HIS A 293 7.61 -17.95 1.24
C HIS A 293 6.52 -18.94 1.69
N ALA A 294 5.71 -19.45 0.76
CA ALA A 294 4.70 -20.47 1.03
C ALA A 294 5.19 -21.88 0.71
N ARG A 295 6.08 -22.04 -0.28
CA ARG A 295 6.65 -23.33 -0.69
C ARG A 295 7.52 -23.93 0.44
N ARG A 296 7.52 -25.26 0.57
CA ARG A 296 8.56 -25.97 1.34
C ARG A 296 9.91 -25.73 0.65
N ARG A 297 10.96 -25.35 1.42
CA ARG A 297 12.32 -25.50 0.91
C ARG A 297 12.49 -26.95 0.47
N GLN A 298 12.64 -27.20 -0.81
CA GLN A 298 13.25 -28.44 -1.26
C GLN A 298 14.68 -28.38 -0.76
N VAL A 299 15.01 -29.22 0.22
CA VAL A 299 16.39 -29.49 0.61
C VAL A 299 16.99 -30.22 -0.60
N SER A 300 17.66 -29.44 -1.45
CA SER A 300 18.49 -30.00 -2.51
C SER A 300 19.70 -30.61 -1.82
N GLY A 301 19.80 -31.94 -1.85
CA GLY A 301 21.05 -32.61 -1.53
C GLY A 301 20.96 -33.83 -0.65
N VAL A 302 20.52 -34.95 -1.17
CA VAL A 302 21.20 -36.24 -0.99
C VAL A 302 21.04 -36.95 -2.33
N ARG A 303 22.10 -36.94 -3.15
CA ARG A 303 22.21 -37.95 -4.21
C ARG A 303 22.37 -39.29 -3.50
N PRO A 304 21.59 -40.33 -3.86
CA PRO A 304 21.93 -41.66 -3.40
C PRO A 304 23.26 -42.02 -4.04
N THR A 305 24.27 -42.27 -3.21
CA THR A 305 25.54 -42.91 -3.59
C THR A 305 25.18 -44.25 -4.24
N GLY A 306 25.56 -44.36 -5.51
CA GLY A 306 25.39 -45.60 -6.27
C GLY A 306 26.04 -46.77 -5.53
N GLU A 307 25.25 -47.81 -5.38
CA GLU A 307 25.80 -49.16 -5.09
C GLU A 307 26.62 -49.61 -6.30
N ASN A 308 27.91 -49.72 -6.03
CA ASN A 308 28.84 -50.43 -6.90
C ASN A 308 28.53 -51.92 -6.78
N LYS A 309 27.96 -52.52 -7.81
CA LYS A 309 27.95 -53.97 -8.00
C LYS A 309 29.10 -54.28 -8.92
N ASP A 310 30.20 -54.72 -8.36
CA ASP A 310 31.21 -55.57 -8.98
C ASP A 310 31.65 -56.63 -7.97
N ALA A 311 31.22 -57.86 -8.22
CA ALA A 311 31.93 -59.13 -8.07
C ALA A 311 31.00 -60.28 -8.48
#